data_f7b5ab437b07d1dc61208097401acb20
#
_entry.id   f7b5ab437b07d1dc61208097401acb20
#
_cell.length_a   1.000
_cell.length_b   1.000
_cell.length_c   1.000
_cell.angle_alpha   90.00
_cell.angle_beta   90.00
_cell.angle_gamma   90.00
#
_symmetry.space_group_name_H-M   'P 1'
#
loop_
_entity.id
_entity.type
_entity.pdbx_description
1 polymer ?
#
loop_
_entity_poly.entity_id
_entity_poly.type
_entity_poly.pdbx_seq_one_letter_code
_entity_poly.pdbx_strand_id
1 'polypeptide(L)'
;MHKLKFVKRVLVTAMCATITITSFSIGASNVDAATPKSEALIQSGQKYLGVPYRLGAPSGATYAFDCSSFTQYLFKKNGVSLPRTSAAQAKAGTGVAKGYISMGDLVFFNTNGRSISHVGVYAGKNKMLHTSSSKGVVLSDMNTNYWNNRYVTARRVLN
;
A
#
# COMPACT_ATOMS: atom_id res chain seq x y z
N MET A 1 -86.15 2.96 -34.42
CA MET A 1 -85.44 1.89 -33.70
C MET A 1 -83.97 2.14 -33.83
N HIS A 2 -83.30 2.88 -32.93
CA HIS A 2 -81.86 3.08 -32.91
C HIS A 2 -81.31 2.75 -31.54
N LYS A 3 -80.50 1.75 -31.45
CA LYS A 3 -79.80 1.31 -30.23
C LYS A 3 -78.54 2.13 -30.09
N LEU A 4 -78.51 3.00 -29.07
CA LEU A 4 -77.32 3.79 -28.69
C LEU A 4 -76.35 2.93 -27.92
N LYS A 5 -75.15 2.67 -28.45
CA LYS A 5 -74.12 1.97 -27.75
C LYS A 5 -73.27 2.89 -26.89
N PHE A 6 -73.36 2.72 -25.60
CA PHE A 6 -72.59 3.38 -24.59
C PHE A 6 -71.17 2.87 -24.64
N VAL A 7 -70.20 3.72 -25.07
CA VAL A 7 -68.77 3.42 -25.00
C VAL A 7 -68.26 3.93 -23.65
N LYS A 8 -67.98 3.04 -22.73
CA LYS A 8 -67.29 3.35 -21.48
C LYS A 8 -65.84 3.70 -21.76
N ARG A 9 -65.46 4.96 -21.58
CA ARG A 9 -64.06 5.38 -21.55
C ARG A 9 -63.44 4.98 -20.20
N VAL A 10 -62.58 4.01 -20.22
CA VAL A 10 -61.70 3.66 -19.09
C VAL A 10 -60.53 4.63 -19.11
N LEU A 11 -60.48 5.55 -18.13
CA LEU A 11 -59.29 6.35 -17.86
C LEU A 11 -58.27 5.45 -17.14
N VAL A 12 -57.21 5.12 -17.84
CA VAL A 12 -56.01 4.51 -17.22
C VAL A 12 -55.15 5.64 -16.72
N THR A 13 -55.21 5.92 -15.42
CA THR A 13 -54.24 6.83 -14.76
C THR A 13 -52.93 6.11 -14.63
N ALA A 14 -51.94 6.47 -15.47
CA ALA A 14 -50.58 6.04 -15.35
C ALA A 14 -49.93 6.73 -14.14
N MET A 15 -49.78 6.00 -13.06
CA MET A 15 -49.06 6.43 -11.86
C MET A 15 -47.54 6.24 -12.13
N CYS A 16 -46.87 7.34 -12.57
CA CYS A 16 -45.42 7.36 -12.66
C CYS A 16 -44.83 7.33 -11.24
N ALA A 17 -44.44 6.16 -10.79
CA ALA A 17 -43.60 6.01 -9.60
C ALA A 17 -42.18 6.44 -9.98
N THR A 18 -41.77 7.64 -9.59
CA THR A 18 -40.38 8.10 -9.68
C THR A 18 -39.58 7.38 -8.61
N ILE A 19 -38.85 6.34 -9.03
CA ILE A 19 -37.86 5.68 -8.20
C ILE A 19 -36.66 6.63 -8.12
N THR A 20 -36.55 7.39 -7.04
CA THR A 20 -35.34 8.15 -6.71
C THR A 20 -34.29 7.14 -6.26
N ILE A 21 -33.38 6.80 -7.18
CA ILE A 21 -32.14 6.05 -6.85
C ILE A 21 -31.25 7.02 -6.06
N THR A 22 -31.33 6.95 -4.73
CA THR A 22 -30.32 7.57 -3.87
C THR A 22 -29.02 6.81 -4.08
N SER A 23 -28.12 7.40 -4.88
CA SER A 23 -26.75 6.91 -5.00
C SER A 23 -26.08 7.04 -3.63
N PHE A 24 -26.08 5.94 -2.88
CA PHE A 24 -25.26 5.82 -1.68
C PHE A 24 -23.80 5.75 -2.16
N SER A 25 -23.12 6.88 -2.17
CA SER A 25 -21.65 6.90 -2.31
C SER A 25 -21.10 6.24 -1.06
N ILE A 26 -20.91 4.91 -1.13
CA ILE A 26 -20.06 4.21 -0.18
C ILE A 26 -18.68 4.82 -0.41
N GLY A 27 -18.25 5.69 0.51
CA GLY A 27 -16.88 6.18 0.56
C GLY A 27 -15.98 4.95 0.55
N ALA A 28 -15.36 4.67 -0.59
CA ALA A 28 -14.33 3.65 -0.68
C ALA A 28 -13.22 4.09 0.28
N SER A 29 -13.18 3.50 1.45
CA SER A 29 -12.01 3.53 2.29
C SER A 29 -10.90 2.96 1.40
N ASN A 30 -9.91 3.78 1.03
CA ASN A 30 -8.74 3.34 0.29
C ASN A 30 -7.88 2.47 1.22
N VAL A 31 -8.41 1.28 1.53
CA VAL A 31 -7.72 0.27 2.31
C VAL A 31 -6.95 -0.58 1.32
N ASP A 32 -5.63 -0.50 1.38
CA ASP A 32 -4.69 -1.42 0.72
C ASP A 32 -4.98 -1.71 -0.77
N ALA A 33 -5.15 -0.69 -1.60
CA ALA A 33 -5.24 -0.90 -3.03
C ALA A 33 -3.89 -1.44 -3.56
N ALA A 34 -3.77 -2.77 -3.57
CA ALA A 34 -2.66 -3.44 -4.22
C ALA A 34 -2.75 -3.21 -5.73
N THR A 35 -1.69 -2.73 -6.34
CA THR A 35 -1.56 -2.67 -7.80
C THR A 35 -0.76 -3.88 -8.29
N PRO A 36 -0.91 -4.32 -9.54
CA PRO A 36 -0.06 -5.39 -10.09
C PRO A 36 1.43 -5.11 -9.91
N LYS A 37 1.84 -3.85 -9.99
CA LYS A 37 3.22 -3.42 -9.80
C LYS A 37 3.68 -3.56 -8.34
N SER A 38 2.84 -3.19 -7.37
CA SER A 38 3.16 -3.34 -5.94
C SER A 38 3.17 -4.80 -5.52
N GLU A 39 2.26 -5.63 -6.06
CA GLU A 39 2.28 -7.07 -5.83
C GLU A 39 3.55 -7.72 -6.38
N ALA A 40 3.93 -7.41 -7.62
CA ALA A 40 5.16 -7.90 -8.24
C ALA A 40 6.41 -7.48 -7.44
N LEU A 41 6.43 -6.25 -6.91
CA LEU A 41 7.51 -5.76 -6.03
C LEU A 41 7.62 -6.64 -4.78
N ILE A 42 6.53 -6.85 -4.06
CA ILE A 42 6.52 -7.67 -2.84
C ILE A 42 6.89 -9.13 -3.13
N GLN A 43 6.31 -9.74 -4.17
CA GLN A 43 6.65 -11.11 -4.60
C GLN A 43 8.14 -11.25 -4.95
N SER A 44 8.70 -10.24 -5.65
CA SER A 44 10.13 -10.25 -5.98
C SER A 44 11.01 -10.17 -4.75
N GLY A 45 10.60 -9.40 -3.75
CA GLY A 45 11.31 -9.26 -2.49
C GLY A 45 11.22 -10.50 -1.60
N GLN A 46 10.09 -11.20 -1.62
CA GLN A 46 9.90 -12.45 -0.86
C GLN A 46 10.87 -13.57 -1.32
N LYS A 47 11.37 -13.51 -2.54
CA LYS A 47 12.40 -14.46 -3.03
C LYS A 47 13.73 -14.37 -2.26
N TYR A 48 13.92 -13.29 -1.50
CA TYR A 48 15.11 -13.05 -0.67
C TYR A 48 14.89 -13.32 0.82
N LEU A 49 13.73 -13.88 1.21
CA LEU A 49 13.49 -14.24 2.62
C LEU A 49 14.65 -15.08 3.17
N GLY A 50 15.14 -14.71 4.37
CA GLY A 50 16.25 -15.34 5.03
C GLY A 50 17.65 -14.89 4.57
N VAL A 51 17.78 -14.09 3.50
CA VAL A 51 19.08 -13.52 3.11
C VAL A 51 19.64 -12.69 4.26
N PRO A 52 20.90 -12.91 4.69
CA PRO A 52 21.46 -12.31 5.90
C PRO A 52 21.49 -10.79 5.89
N TYR A 53 21.34 -10.20 7.08
CA TYR A 53 21.60 -8.78 7.30
C TYR A 53 23.09 -8.48 7.38
N ARG A 54 23.54 -7.42 6.70
CA ARG A 54 24.88 -6.85 6.83
C ARG A 54 24.79 -5.33 6.73
N LEU A 55 25.15 -4.64 7.81
CA LEU A 55 25.22 -3.18 7.80
C LEU A 55 26.23 -2.70 6.75
N GLY A 56 25.84 -1.74 5.94
CA GLY A 56 26.67 -1.22 4.85
C GLY A 56 26.79 -2.18 3.66
N ALA A 57 25.87 -3.14 3.49
CA ALA A 57 25.87 -4.02 2.33
C ALA A 57 25.94 -3.20 1.02
N PRO A 58 26.78 -3.59 0.04
CA PRO A 58 26.94 -2.83 -1.20
C PRO A 58 25.62 -2.75 -1.98
N SER A 59 25.40 -1.61 -2.65
CA SER A 59 24.26 -1.45 -3.57
C SER A 59 24.31 -2.51 -4.67
N GLY A 60 23.18 -3.23 -4.87
CA GLY A 60 23.08 -4.27 -5.89
C GLY A 60 23.55 -5.67 -5.47
N ALA A 61 24.20 -5.82 -4.31
CA ALA A 61 24.51 -7.14 -3.75
C ALA A 61 23.22 -7.89 -3.41
N THR A 62 23.22 -9.23 -3.56
CA THR A 62 22.06 -10.09 -3.26
C THR A 62 22.36 -11.17 -2.22
N TYR A 63 23.62 -11.31 -1.81
CA TYR A 63 24.05 -12.27 -0.79
C TYR A 63 23.88 -11.76 0.65
N ALA A 64 23.69 -10.44 0.83
CA ALA A 64 23.39 -9.80 2.10
C ALA A 64 22.78 -8.42 1.84
N PHE A 65 21.95 -7.94 2.77
CA PHE A 65 21.34 -6.62 2.71
C PHE A 65 21.37 -5.91 4.05
N ASP A 66 21.48 -4.57 4.05
CA ASP A 66 20.89 -3.75 5.10
C ASP A 66 19.50 -3.25 4.66
N CYS A 67 18.77 -2.56 5.56
CA CYS A 67 17.41 -2.16 5.29
C CYS A 67 17.25 -1.32 4.01
N SER A 68 18.12 -0.33 3.82
CA SER A 68 18.05 0.58 2.68
C SER A 68 18.67 0.04 1.40
N SER A 69 19.68 -0.86 1.47
CA SER A 69 20.17 -1.54 0.28
C SER A 69 19.16 -2.54 -0.27
N PHE A 70 18.38 -3.19 0.60
CA PHE A 70 17.30 -4.08 0.19
C PHE A 70 16.19 -3.33 -0.56
N THR A 71 15.67 -2.25 0.02
CA THR A 71 14.66 -1.42 -0.65
C THR A 71 15.20 -0.83 -1.95
N GLN A 72 16.44 -0.31 -1.94
CA GLN A 72 17.10 0.21 -3.14
C GLN A 72 17.15 -0.85 -4.26
N TYR A 73 17.54 -2.07 -3.93
CA TYR A 73 17.61 -3.18 -4.87
C TYR A 73 16.26 -3.54 -5.47
N LEU A 74 15.22 -3.70 -4.61
CA LEU A 74 13.87 -4.05 -5.06
C LEU A 74 13.28 -2.98 -5.99
N PHE A 75 13.38 -1.73 -5.61
CA PHE A 75 12.81 -0.63 -6.38
C PHE A 75 13.56 -0.41 -7.69
N LYS A 76 14.88 -0.58 -7.71
CA LYS A 76 15.69 -0.51 -8.95
C LYS A 76 15.24 -1.56 -9.97
N LYS A 77 14.92 -2.78 -9.55
CA LYS A 77 14.35 -3.83 -10.43
C LYS A 77 12.98 -3.46 -11.01
N ASN A 78 12.27 -2.55 -10.36
CA ASN A 78 10.97 -2.04 -10.80
C ASN A 78 11.05 -0.64 -11.45
N GLY A 79 12.25 -0.22 -11.88
CA GLY A 79 12.48 1.02 -12.61
C GLY A 79 12.53 2.29 -11.75
N VAL A 80 12.60 2.15 -10.41
CA VAL A 80 12.66 3.28 -9.48
C VAL A 80 14.03 3.33 -8.80
N SER A 81 14.76 4.43 -8.96
CA SER A 81 16.04 4.65 -8.27
C SER A 81 15.81 5.29 -6.91
N LEU A 82 16.33 4.66 -5.86
CA LEU A 82 16.29 5.18 -4.50
C LEU A 82 17.68 5.57 -3.99
N PRO A 83 17.78 6.59 -3.12
CA PRO A 83 19.03 6.90 -2.44
C PRO A 83 19.53 5.75 -1.57
N ARG A 84 20.85 5.75 -1.22
CA ARG A 84 21.45 4.65 -0.49
C ARG A 84 21.00 4.50 0.96
N THR A 85 20.69 5.58 1.66
CA THR A 85 20.37 5.56 3.09
C THR A 85 18.88 5.68 3.37
N SER A 86 18.39 5.06 4.45
CA SER A 86 16.97 5.17 4.87
C SER A 86 16.53 6.62 5.10
N ALA A 87 17.37 7.45 5.69
CA ALA A 87 17.07 8.87 5.91
C ALA A 87 16.92 9.67 4.61
N ALA A 88 17.72 9.34 3.57
CA ALA A 88 17.58 9.95 2.25
C ALA A 88 16.37 9.40 1.49
N GLN A 89 16.07 8.10 1.60
CA GLN A 89 14.86 7.50 1.02
C GLN A 89 13.58 8.09 1.60
N ALA A 90 13.58 8.51 2.87
CA ALA A 90 12.45 9.16 3.51
C ALA A 90 12.11 10.55 2.92
N LYS A 91 12.96 11.09 2.05
CA LYS A 91 12.73 12.33 1.31
C LYS A 91 12.29 12.10 -0.13
N ALA A 92 12.27 10.84 -0.59
CA ALA A 92 11.87 10.48 -1.95
C ALA A 92 10.33 10.43 -2.09
N GLY A 93 9.83 10.64 -3.30
CA GLY A 93 8.41 10.50 -3.64
C GLY A 93 7.47 11.40 -2.84
N THR A 94 6.23 10.96 -2.73
CA THR A 94 5.14 11.69 -2.04
C THR A 94 4.93 11.16 -0.63
N GLY A 95 4.72 12.06 0.34
CA GLY A 95 4.37 11.69 1.72
C GLY A 95 3.01 10.99 1.77
N VAL A 96 2.91 9.95 2.60
CA VAL A 96 1.67 9.18 2.80
C VAL A 96 1.31 9.22 4.29
N ALA A 97 0.09 9.68 4.61
CA ALA A 97 -0.41 9.64 5.99
C ALA A 97 -0.61 8.18 6.43
N LYS A 98 -0.42 7.89 7.73
CA LYS A 98 -0.41 6.52 8.29
C LYS A 98 -1.66 5.71 7.91
N GLY A 99 -2.84 6.32 7.87
CA GLY A 99 -4.11 5.67 7.51
C GLY A 99 -4.30 5.40 6.00
N TYR A 100 -3.38 5.86 5.14
CA TYR A 100 -3.46 5.74 3.67
C TYR A 100 -2.28 4.99 3.07
N ILE A 101 -1.51 4.28 3.92
CA ILE A 101 -0.39 3.45 3.47
C ILE A 101 -0.94 2.28 2.66
N SER A 102 -0.41 2.08 1.47
CA SER A 102 -0.78 1.01 0.53
C SER A 102 0.41 0.11 0.20
N MET A 103 0.13 -1.09 -0.28
CA MET A 103 1.17 -2.05 -0.68
C MET A 103 2.18 -1.41 -1.65
N GLY A 104 3.46 -1.58 -1.36
CA GLY A 104 4.56 -0.98 -2.12
C GLY A 104 5.04 0.37 -1.59
N ASP A 105 4.36 1.00 -0.63
CA ASP A 105 4.87 2.20 0.02
C ASP A 105 6.08 1.87 0.91
N LEU A 106 7.03 2.79 0.95
CA LEU A 106 8.14 2.73 1.89
C LEU A 106 7.65 3.19 3.27
N VAL A 107 8.00 2.45 4.31
CA VAL A 107 7.69 2.77 5.71
C VAL A 107 8.97 2.94 6.51
N PHE A 108 9.04 4.01 7.31
CA PHE A 108 10.26 4.45 7.98
C PHE A 108 10.12 4.48 9.49
N PHE A 109 11.18 4.08 10.17
CA PHE A 109 11.20 3.94 11.63
C PHE A 109 12.45 4.57 12.24
N ASN A 110 12.29 5.06 13.47
CA ASN A 110 13.40 5.47 14.32
C ASN A 110 13.75 4.32 15.29
N THR A 111 14.71 3.49 14.92
CA THR A 111 15.13 2.34 15.73
C THR A 111 16.36 2.63 16.59
N ASN A 112 17.00 3.80 16.42
CA ASN A 112 18.20 4.21 17.17
C ASN A 112 17.93 5.32 18.21
N GLY A 113 16.68 5.77 18.35
CA GLY A 113 16.26 6.82 19.30
C GLY A 113 16.63 8.24 18.87
N ARG A 114 17.26 8.44 17.72
CA ARG A 114 17.76 9.77 17.26
C ARG A 114 17.09 10.25 15.97
N SER A 115 17.00 9.40 14.97
CA SER A 115 16.52 9.77 13.65
C SER A 115 15.96 8.56 12.90
N ILE A 116 15.48 8.76 11.66
CA ILE A 116 15.12 7.66 10.77
C ILE A 116 16.37 6.80 10.52
N SER A 117 16.30 5.56 10.96
CA SER A 117 17.40 4.59 10.91
C SER A 117 17.01 3.25 10.29
N HIS A 118 15.73 3.05 9.99
CA HIS A 118 15.23 1.83 9.37
C HIS A 118 14.15 2.11 8.33
N VAL A 119 14.08 1.24 7.32
CA VAL A 119 13.10 1.28 6.25
C VAL A 119 12.65 -0.13 5.87
N GLY A 120 11.38 -0.27 5.53
CA GLY A 120 10.79 -1.46 4.93
C GLY A 120 9.82 -1.08 3.81
N VAL A 121 9.29 -2.08 3.12
CA VAL A 121 8.24 -1.93 2.13
C VAL A 121 6.94 -2.47 2.71
N TYR A 122 5.89 -1.67 2.72
CA TYR A 122 4.59 -2.13 3.20
C TYR A 122 4.04 -3.23 2.29
N ALA A 123 3.70 -4.37 2.88
CA ALA A 123 3.29 -5.57 2.16
C ALA A 123 1.79 -5.86 2.29
N GLY A 124 1.00 -4.88 2.78
CA GLY A 124 -0.41 -5.06 3.09
C GLY A 124 -0.65 -5.73 4.45
N LYS A 125 -1.90 -5.63 4.96
CA LYS A 125 -2.34 -6.27 6.20
C LYS A 125 -1.44 -5.96 7.41
N ASN A 126 -1.02 -4.70 7.53
CA ASN A 126 -0.09 -4.22 8.57
C ASN A 126 1.27 -4.94 8.62
N LYS A 127 1.69 -5.56 7.53
CA LYS A 127 3.01 -6.19 7.43
C LYS A 127 3.96 -5.36 6.58
N MET A 128 5.24 -5.45 6.89
CA MET A 128 6.31 -4.91 6.04
C MET A 128 7.35 -5.97 5.71
N LEU A 129 7.86 -5.89 4.50
CA LEU A 129 9.00 -6.66 4.05
C LEU A 129 10.26 -5.82 4.26
N HIS A 130 11.19 -6.31 5.08
CA HIS A 130 12.40 -5.58 5.45
C HIS A 130 13.53 -6.52 5.80
N THR A 131 14.68 -5.99 6.21
CA THR A 131 15.80 -6.79 6.73
C THR A 131 15.92 -6.61 8.25
N SER A 132 15.95 -7.71 8.97
CA SER A 132 16.20 -7.77 10.42
C SER A 132 17.64 -8.18 10.71
N SER A 133 18.29 -7.56 11.68
CA SER A 133 19.67 -7.92 12.07
C SER A 133 19.83 -9.37 12.55
N SER A 134 18.74 -9.98 13.07
CA SER A 134 18.75 -11.35 13.56
C SER A 134 18.15 -12.39 12.61
N LYS A 135 17.29 -11.97 11.67
CA LYS A 135 16.53 -12.89 10.80
C LYS A 135 16.80 -12.69 9.30
N GLY A 136 17.63 -11.70 8.94
CA GLY A 136 17.78 -11.31 7.55
C GLY A 136 16.51 -10.71 6.96
N VAL A 137 16.26 -10.94 5.67
CA VAL A 137 15.03 -10.48 5.00
C VAL A 137 13.84 -11.22 5.58
N VAL A 138 12.82 -10.47 6.00
CA VAL A 138 11.65 -11.01 6.75
C VAL A 138 10.40 -10.15 6.56
N LEU A 139 9.22 -10.78 6.70
CA LEU A 139 7.94 -10.09 6.88
C LEU A 139 7.68 -9.91 8.38
N SER A 140 7.44 -8.68 8.81
CA SER A 140 7.13 -8.34 10.21
C SER A 140 5.79 -7.62 10.33
N ASP A 141 5.08 -7.86 11.42
CA ASP A 141 3.86 -7.15 11.77
C ASP A 141 4.20 -5.78 12.35
N MET A 142 3.69 -4.72 11.71
CA MET A 142 3.89 -3.33 12.13
C MET A 142 3.05 -2.93 13.34
N ASN A 143 2.02 -3.72 13.72
CA ASN A 143 1.16 -3.46 14.86
C ASN A 143 1.82 -3.84 16.22
N THR A 144 2.99 -4.50 16.18
CA THR A 144 3.71 -4.76 17.42
C THR A 144 4.09 -3.44 18.11
N ASN A 145 4.12 -3.41 19.44
CA ASN A 145 4.55 -2.23 20.22
C ASN A 145 5.91 -1.71 19.75
N TYR A 146 6.83 -2.62 19.36
CA TYR A 146 8.16 -2.26 18.88
C TYR A 146 8.08 -1.37 17.64
N TRP A 147 7.37 -1.78 16.59
CA TRP A 147 7.27 -1.06 15.33
C TRP A 147 6.33 0.12 15.41
N ASN A 148 5.17 -0.05 16.06
CA ASN A 148 4.18 1.01 16.18
C ASN A 148 4.73 2.26 16.87
N ASN A 149 5.51 2.08 17.95
CA ASN A 149 6.10 3.20 18.70
C ASN A 149 7.31 3.84 18.00
N ARG A 150 7.87 3.19 16.99
CA ARG A 150 9.04 3.68 16.23
C ARG A 150 8.71 4.18 14.84
N TYR A 151 7.46 4.04 14.41
CA TYR A 151 7.01 4.55 13.11
C TYR A 151 7.18 6.07 13.05
N VAL A 152 7.71 6.56 11.91
CA VAL A 152 7.94 8.00 11.68
C VAL A 152 7.09 8.49 10.51
N THR A 153 7.20 7.86 9.34
CA THR A 153 6.53 8.33 8.12
C THR A 153 6.45 7.21 7.07
N ALA A 154 5.68 7.47 6.01
CA ALA A 154 5.67 6.64 4.80
C ALA A 154 5.84 7.49 3.54
N ARG A 155 6.35 6.86 2.47
CA ARG A 155 6.56 7.49 1.16
C ARG A 155 6.08 6.58 0.03
N ARG A 156 5.36 7.17 -0.92
CA ARG A 156 4.97 6.51 -2.17
C ARG A 156 5.92 6.93 -3.27
N VAL A 157 6.58 5.94 -3.89
CA VAL A 157 7.57 6.12 -4.96
C VAL A 157 7.25 5.27 -6.19
N LEU A 158 6.29 4.34 -6.07
CA LEU A 158 5.69 3.64 -7.21
C LEU A 158 4.51 4.46 -7.75
N ASN A 159 4.51 4.66 -9.07
CA ASN A 159 3.40 5.25 -9.83
C ASN A 159 2.70 4.15 -10.61
#